data_d470424effeb61482299bf38d16281fe
#
_entry.id   d470424effeb61482299bf38d16281fe
#
_cell.length_a   1.000
_cell.length_b   1.000
_cell.length_c   1.000
_cell.angle_alpha   90.00
_cell.angle_beta   90.00
_cell.angle_gamma   90.00
#
_symmetry.space_group_name_H-M   'P 1'
#
loop_
_entity.id
_entity.type
_entity.pdbx_description
1 polymer ?
#
loop_
_entity_poly.entity_id
_entity_poly.type
_entity_poly.pdbx_seq_one_letter_code
_entity_poly.pdbx_strand_id
1 'polypeptide(L)'
;MVSCSDKLTTSKAEKLIAEKLKEKPVEKYVTLKTGEISLFGYNEMRKADIYEKLQKEGLITFIKKEGLYEYRCSINLTGKGKKYVVDTKKIDRMPYTENKIKSYSITLDKVEEIHLIPMMNAAEVLTSFKVEKTPFVALEDQATLSAIGEGDYVSKKIEFIQLENKG
;
A
#
# COMPACT_ATOMS: atom_id res chain seq x y z
N MET A 1 -32.95 34.73 6.30
CA MET A 1 -32.91 33.46 7.01
C MET A 1 -31.56 32.81 6.74
N VAL A 2 -30.77 32.74 7.75
CA VAL A 2 -29.45 32.12 7.67
C VAL A 2 -29.65 30.63 7.48
N SER A 3 -29.18 30.10 6.36
CA SER A 3 -29.10 28.67 6.17
C SER A 3 -28.26 28.11 7.31
N CYS A 4 -28.81 27.13 7.98
CA CYS A 4 -28.08 26.40 8.98
C CYS A 4 -26.73 25.96 8.40
N SER A 5 -25.71 26.64 8.87
CA SER A 5 -24.34 26.18 8.93
C SER A 5 -24.06 24.93 8.10
N ASP A 6 -23.28 25.09 7.07
CA ASP A 6 -22.52 24.02 6.45
C ASP A 6 -21.45 23.47 7.41
N LYS A 7 -21.86 23.16 8.63
CA LYS A 7 -20.97 22.48 9.56
C LYS A 7 -20.66 21.11 9.03
N LEU A 8 -19.38 20.80 8.97
CA LEU A 8 -18.93 19.47 8.64
C LEU A 8 -19.42 18.49 9.73
N THR A 9 -20.27 17.57 9.33
CA THR A 9 -20.73 16.48 10.20
C THR A 9 -19.95 15.19 9.88
N THR A 10 -19.97 14.25 10.80
CA THR A 10 -19.37 12.91 10.58
C THR A 10 -19.86 12.29 9.28
N SER A 11 -21.16 12.31 9.05
CA SER A 11 -21.78 11.75 7.83
C SER A 11 -21.32 12.47 6.55
N LYS A 12 -21.24 13.81 6.57
CA LYS A 12 -20.72 14.58 5.42
C LYS A 12 -19.24 14.28 5.16
N ALA A 13 -18.44 14.21 6.22
CA ALA A 13 -17.02 13.88 6.11
C ALA A 13 -16.81 12.49 5.52
N GLU A 14 -17.52 11.49 6.00
CA GLU A 14 -17.49 10.12 5.47
C GLU A 14 -17.85 10.08 3.99
N LYS A 15 -18.92 10.78 3.61
CA LYS A 15 -19.35 10.85 2.21
C LYS A 15 -18.28 11.46 1.32
N LEU A 16 -17.67 12.58 1.72
CA LEU A 16 -16.62 13.26 0.95
C LEU A 16 -15.36 12.40 0.82
N ILE A 17 -14.97 11.73 1.90
CA ILE A 17 -13.81 10.82 1.88
C ILE A 17 -14.10 9.62 0.97
N ALA A 18 -15.29 9.02 1.09
CA ALA A 18 -15.70 7.89 0.26
C ALA A 18 -15.75 8.27 -1.23
N GLU A 19 -16.25 9.45 -1.58
CA GLU A 19 -16.25 9.96 -2.95
C GLU A 19 -14.82 10.13 -3.48
N LYS A 20 -13.92 10.69 -2.69
CA LYS A 20 -12.50 10.84 -3.07
C LYS A 20 -11.80 9.50 -3.28
N LEU A 21 -12.05 8.54 -2.42
CA LEU A 21 -11.51 7.19 -2.57
C LEU A 21 -12.09 6.46 -3.77
N LYS A 22 -13.34 6.75 -4.14
CA LYS A 22 -13.97 6.21 -5.35
C LYS A 22 -13.37 6.82 -6.62
N GLU A 23 -13.09 8.12 -6.63
CA GLU A 23 -12.42 8.80 -7.75
C GLU A 23 -10.97 8.37 -7.91
N LYS A 24 -10.27 8.22 -6.80
CA LYS A 24 -8.86 7.80 -6.74
C LYS A 24 -8.68 6.68 -5.72
N PRO A 25 -8.96 5.44 -6.12
CA PRO A 25 -8.76 4.29 -5.25
C PRO A 25 -7.31 4.20 -4.76
N VAL A 26 -7.13 3.90 -3.49
CA VAL A 26 -5.79 3.69 -2.92
C VAL A 26 -5.48 2.20 -3.02
N GLU A 27 -4.88 1.83 -4.12
CA GLU A 27 -4.33 0.51 -4.37
C GLU A 27 -2.82 0.63 -4.55
N LYS A 28 -2.07 -0.14 -3.79
CA LYS A 28 -0.62 -0.12 -3.80
C LYS A 28 -0.05 -1.43 -4.31
N TYR A 29 1.06 -1.32 -4.99
CA TYR A 29 1.71 -2.42 -5.68
C TYR A 29 3.19 -2.46 -5.32
N VAL A 30 3.74 -3.65 -5.35
CA VAL A 30 5.18 -3.89 -5.25
C VAL A 30 5.67 -4.56 -6.52
N THR A 31 6.95 -4.42 -6.81
CA THR A 31 7.60 -5.09 -7.94
C THR A 31 8.36 -6.32 -7.44
N LEU A 32 8.05 -7.47 -8.00
CA LEU A 32 8.80 -8.70 -7.78
C LEU A 32 9.51 -9.08 -9.09
N LYS A 33 10.82 -9.22 -9.00
CA LYS A 33 11.61 -9.77 -10.11
C LYS A 33 11.56 -11.29 -10.05
N THR A 34 11.21 -11.92 -11.15
CA THR A 34 11.22 -13.39 -11.32
C THR A 34 12.20 -13.82 -12.38
N GLY A 35 12.82 -14.97 -12.19
CA GLY A 35 13.91 -15.48 -12.99
C GLY A 35 15.22 -15.51 -12.20
N GLU A 36 16.33 -15.33 -12.88
CA GLU A 36 17.65 -15.30 -12.25
C GLU A 36 17.97 -13.88 -11.74
N ILE A 37 18.23 -13.77 -10.43
CA ILE A 37 18.43 -12.51 -9.74
C ILE A 37 19.71 -12.58 -8.93
N SER A 38 20.48 -11.48 -8.95
CA SER A 38 21.65 -11.30 -8.09
C SER A 38 21.28 -10.38 -6.93
N LEU A 39 21.50 -10.83 -5.71
CA LEU A 39 21.28 -10.04 -4.50
C LEU A 39 22.62 -9.46 -4.04
N PHE A 40 22.79 -8.16 -4.18
CA PHE A 40 23.97 -7.43 -3.74
C PHE A 40 23.66 -6.52 -2.55
N GLY A 41 24.55 -6.54 -1.58
CA GLY A 41 24.51 -5.64 -0.45
C GLY A 41 23.53 -6.04 0.65
N TYR A 42 23.64 -5.33 1.76
CA TYR A 42 22.93 -5.64 3.00
C TYR A 42 21.41 -5.59 2.86
N ASN A 43 20.89 -4.59 2.14
CA ASN A 43 19.45 -4.42 1.95
C ASN A 43 18.85 -5.53 1.08
N GLU A 44 19.58 -5.99 0.08
CA GLU A 44 19.13 -7.09 -0.78
C GLU A 44 19.19 -8.45 -0.06
N MET A 45 20.16 -8.62 0.84
CA MET A 45 20.23 -9.84 1.67
C MET A 45 19.05 -9.97 2.64
N ARG A 46 18.52 -8.84 3.12
CA ARG A 46 17.31 -8.84 3.97
C ARG A 46 16.08 -9.33 3.21
N LYS A 47 16.01 -9.12 1.90
CA LYS A 47 14.93 -9.64 1.07
C LYS A 47 14.90 -11.16 1.01
N ALA A 48 16.03 -11.84 1.21
CA ALA A 48 16.08 -13.30 1.23
C ALA A 48 15.16 -13.89 2.29
N ASP A 49 15.08 -13.29 3.47
CA ASP A 49 14.17 -13.72 4.55
C ASP A 49 12.70 -13.57 4.15
N ILE A 50 12.39 -12.47 3.45
CA ILE A 50 11.05 -12.22 2.92
C ILE A 50 10.69 -13.24 1.85
N TYR A 51 11.61 -13.56 0.95
CA TYR A 51 11.39 -14.58 -0.09
C TYR A 51 11.19 -15.98 0.52
N GLU A 52 11.94 -16.33 1.54
CA GLU A 52 11.74 -17.59 2.26
C GLU A 52 10.34 -17.67 2.90
N LYS A 53 9.87 -16.58 3.48
CA LYS A 53 8.52 -16.48 4.03
C LYS A 53 7.46 -16.67 2.96
N LEU A 54 7.58 -15.96 1.83
CA LEU A 54 6.66 -16.07 0.70
C LEU A 54 6.65 -17.49 0.10
N GLN A 55 7.80 -18.16 0.10
CA GLN A 55 7.91 -19.56 -0.31
C GLN A 55 7.17 -20.48 0.64
N LYS A 56 7.31 -20.31 1.95
CA LYS A 56 6.58 -21.07 2.97
C LYS A 56 5.06 -20.91 2.83
N GLU A 57 4.62 -19.73 2.43
CA GLU A 57 3.21 -19.45 2.16
C GLU A 57 2.73 -19.99 0.80
N GLY A 58 3.63 -20.59 0.01
CA GLY A 58 3.33 -21.19 -1.27
C GLY A 58 3.09 -20.22 -2.42
N LEU A 59 3.59 -19.00 -2.32
CA LEU A 59 3.38 -17.92 -3.30
C LEU A 59 4.46 -17.86 -4.36
N ILE A 60 5.68 -18.22 -3.99
CA ILE A 60 6.85 -18.26 -4.86
C ILE A 60 7.65 -19.54 -4.63
N THR A 61 8.51 -19.86 -5.58
CA THR A 61 9.65 -20.73 -5.38
C THR A 61 10.90 -19.88 -5.29
N PHE A 62 11.76 -20.16 -4.34
CA PHE A 62 12.99 -19.43 -4.09
C PHE A 62 14.15 -20.39 -3.91
N ILE A 63 15.10 -20.34 -4.84
CA ILE A 63 16.27 -21.23 -4.85
C ILE A 63 17.51 -20.37 -4.78
N LYS A 64 18.29 -20.50 -3.71
CA LYS A 64 19.61 -19.87 -3.56
C LYS A 64 20.63 -20.67 -4.35
N LYS A 65 21.43 -19.98 -5.14
CA LYS A 65 22.62 -20.53 -5.78
C LYS A 65 23.83 -19.94 -5.07
N GLU A 66 24.57 -20.76 -4.35
CA GLU A 66 25.75 -20.31 -3.63
C GLU A 66 26.90 -19.98 -4.58
N GLY A 67 27.47 -18.78 -4.42
CA GLY A 67 28.72 -18.32 -5.01
C GLY A 67 29.55 -17.61 -3.96
N LEU A 68 30.87 -17.64 -4.10
CA LEU A 68 31.84 -17.12 -3.11
C LEU A 68 31.65 -15.61 -2.82
N TYR A 69 31.04 -14.84 -3.71
CA TYR A 69 30.90 -13.38 -3.57
C TYR A 69 29.56 -12.80 -4.04
N GLU A 70 28.64 -13.63 -4.53
CA GLU A 70 27.36 -13.19 -5.06
C GLU A 70 26.26 -14.15 -4.61
N TYR A 71 25.23 -13.61 -3.99
CA TYR A 71 23.99 -14.36 -3.79
C TYR A 71 23.19 -14.32 -5.09
N ARG A 72 23.29 -15.38 -5.87
CA ARG A 72 22.39 -15.61 -6.98
C ARG A 72 21.19 -16.41 -6.51
N CYS A 73 20.02 -16.05 -6.95
CA CYS A 73 18.82 -16.80 -6.66
C CYS A 73 17.93 -16.90 -7.89
N SER A 74 17.08 -17.92 -7.86
CA SER A 74 16.00 -18.09 -8.86
C SER A 74 14.68 -17.94 -8.15
N ILE A 75 13.83 -17.03 -8.61
CA ILE A 75 12.51 -16.78 -8.07
C ILE A 75 11.48 -17.01 -9.16
N ASN A 76 10.45 -17.79 -8.85
CA ASN A 76 9.30 -17.99 -9.74
C ASN A 76 8.01 -17.87 -8.94
N LEU A 77 6.98 -17.34 -9.59
CA LEU A 77 5.63 -17.30 -9.03
C LEU A 77 4.97 -18.67 -9.16
N THR A 78 4.31 -19.12 -8.10
CA THR A 78 3.41 -20.27 -8.14
C THR A 78 2.05 -19.87 -8.73
N GLY A 79 1.19 -20.84 -9.01
CA GLY A 79 -0.20 -20.55 -9.41
C GLY A 79 -0.94 -19.68 -8.38
N LYS A 80 -0.69 -19.90 -7.09
CA LYS A 80 -1.25 -19.10 -6.00
C LYS A 80 -0.72 -17.66 -6.02
N GLY A 81 0.57 -17.48 -6.25
CA GLY A 81 1.20 -16.16 -6.30
C GLY A 81 0.78 -15.35 -7.53
N LYS A 82 0.58 -15.99 -8.67
CA LYS A 82 0.14 -15.34 -9.92
C LYS A 82 -1.20 -14.62 -9.81
N LYS A 83 -2.07 -15.02 -8.89
CA LYS A 83 -3.37 -14.38 -8.66
C LYS A 83 -3.26 -12.91 -8.22
N TYR A 84 -2.14 -12.52 -7.67
CA TYR A 84 -1.89 -11.14 -7.21
C TYR A 84 -1.17 -10.27 -8.25
N VAL A 85 -0.74 -10.85 -9.35
CA VAL A 85 -0.06 -10.13 -10.44
C VAL A 85 -1.06 -9.34 -11.25
N VAL A 86 -0.80 -8.06 -11.44
CA VAL A 86 -1.64 -7.17 -12.27
C VAL A 86 -0.98 -6.81 -13.60
N ASP A 87 0.33 -6.86 -13.66
CA ASP A 87 1.09 -6.60 -14.89
C ASP A 87 2.45 -7.28 -14.83
N THR A 88 2.96 -7.63 -15.98
CA THR A 88 4.27 -8.29 -16.14
C THR A 88 5.04 -7.63 -17.28
N LYS A 89 6.27 -7.25 -16.99
CA LYS A 89 7.16 -6.61 -17.96
C LYS A 89 8.46 -7.39 -18.07
N LYS A 90 8.71 -7.89 -19.28
CA LYS A 90 10.01 -8.46 -19.61
C LYS A 90 11.02 -7.33 -19.84
N ILE A 91 12.15 -7.40 -19.16
CA ILE A 91 13.22 -6.41 -19.28
C ILE A 91 14.22 -6.87 -20.33
N ASP A 92 14.46 -6.00 -21.31
CA ASP A 92 15.38 -6.31 -22.41
C ASP A 92 16.80 -6.62 -21.89
N ARG A 93 17.40 -7.70 -22.39
CA ARG A 93 18.73 -8.19 -22.03
C ARG A 93 18.95 -8.60 -20.57
N MET A 94 17.90 -8.63 -19.78
CA MET A 94 18.01 -9.05 -18.38
C MET A 94 17.45 -10.47 -18.19
N PRO A 95 18.04 -11.29 -17.30
CA PRO A 95 17.59 -12.66 -17.07
C PRO A 95 16.38 -12.74 -16.13
N TYR A 96 15.67 -11.66 -15.95
CA TYR A 96 14.51 -11.58 -15.07
C TYR A 96 13.36 -10.80 -15.71
N THR A 97 12.18 -11.03 -15.18
CA THR A 97 10.94 -10.33 -15.52
C THR A 97 10.47 -9.55 -14.29
N GLU A 98 9.99 -8.34 -14.48
CA GLU A 98 9.36 -7.55 -13.43
C GLU A 98 7.85 -7.80 -13.39
N ASN A 99 7.34 -8.14 -12.22
CA ASN A 99 5.92 -8.34 -11.98
C ASN A 99 5.39 -7.27 -11.04
N LYS A 100 4.36 -6.57 -11.46
CA LYS A 100 3.61 -5.64 -10.61
C LYS A 100 2.57 -6.43 -9.84
N ILE A 101 2.69 -6.45 -8.53
CA ILE A 101 1.90 -7.31 -7.65
C ILE A 101 1.13 -6.47 -6.66
N LYS A 102 -0.13 -6.81 -6.41
CA LYS A 102 -0.92 -6.17 -5.37
C LYS A 102 -0.26 -6.30 -4.01
N SER A 103 -0.07 -5.17 -3.34
CA SER A 103 0.48 -5.08 -1.99
C SER A 103 -0.62 -4.89 -0.95
N TYR A 104 -1.29 -3.76 -1.00
CA TYR A 104 -2.42 -3.45 -0.12
C TYR A 104 -3.36 -2.44 -0.76
N SER A 105 -4.57 -2.35 -0.22
CA SER A 105 -5.54 -1.32 -0.55
C SER A 105 -6.09 -0.68 0.72
N ILE A 106 -6.58 0.55 0.59
CA ILE A 106 -7.16 1.30 1.69
C ILE A 106 -8.58 1.67 1.33
N THR A 107 -9.53 1.38 2.23
CA THR A 107 -10.92 1.79 2.14
C THR A 107 -11.33 2.53 3.39
N LEU A 108 -12.39 3.33 3.31
CA LEU A 108 -12.93 4.03 4.46
C LEU A 108 -13.58 3.02 5.42
N ASP A 109 -13.23 3.12 6.70
CA ASP A 109 -13.96 2.46 7.79
C ASP A 109 -15.00 3.43 8.36
N LYS A 110 -14.54 4.45 9.08
CA LYS A 110 -15.41 5.47 9.68
C LYS A 110 -14.66 6.74 10.02
N VAL A 111 -15.39 7.84 10.16
CA VAL A 111 -14.88 9.04 10.80
C VAL A 111 -15.04 8.89 12.31
N GLU A 112 -13.95 9.01 13.05
CA GLU A 112 -13.92 8.87 14.50
C GLU A 112 -14.19 10.18 15.22
N GLU A 113 -13.58 11.27 14.77
CA GLU A 113 -13.64 12.56 15.44
C GLU A 113 -13.48 13.72 14.45
N ILE A 114 -14.18 14.80 14.68
CA ILE A 114 -14.06 16.06 13.94
C ILE A 114 -13.67 17.17 14.90
N HIS A 115 -12.56 17.84 14.59
CA HIS A 115 -12.09 19.00 15.31
C HIS A 115 -12.17 20.24 14.38
N LEU A 116 -13.10 21.15 14.69
CA LEU A 116 -13.27 22.37 13.91
C LEU A 116 -12.19 23.39 14.31
N ILE A 117 -11.63 24.05 13.31
CA ILE A 117 -10.66 25.14 13.47
C ILE A 117 -11.30 26.41 12.88
N PRO A 118 -12.14 27.14 13.66
CA PRO A 118 -12.98 28.21 13.12
C PRO A 118 -12.19 29.36 12.48
N MET A 119 -11.01 29.68 13.05
CA MET A 119 -10.17 30.78 12.57
C MET A 119 -9.58 30.53 11.17
N MET A 120 -9.50 29.27 10.76
CA MET A 120 -8.91 28.87 9.48
C MET A 120 -9.96 28.37 8.48
N ASN A 121 -11.24 28.42 8.81
CA ASN A 121 -12.30 27.75 8.03
C ASN A 121 -11.95 26.30 7.68
N ALA A 122 -11.33 25.61 8.60
CA ALA A 122 -10.84 24.26 8.44
C ALA A 122 -11.40 23.31 9.49
N ALA A 123 -11.29 22.04 9.21
CA ALA A 123 -11.56 20.98 10.18
C ALA A 123 -10.49 19.90 10.06
N GLU A 124 -10.05 19.42 11.19
CA GLU A 124 -9.20 18.22 11.29
C GLU A 124 -10.08 17.03 11.60
N VAL A 125 -10.06 16.03 10.74
CA VAL A 125 -10.93 14.87 10.82
C VAL A 125 -10.09 13.62 11.06
N LEU A 126 -10.26 13.03 12.24
CA LEU A 126 -9.66 11.74 12.56
C LEU A 126 -10.48 10.64 11.92
N THR A 127 -9.88 9.92 11.00
CA THR A 127 -10.55 8.92 10.17
C THR A 127 -9.87 7.57 10.30
N SER A 128 -10.67 6.53 10.54
CA SER A 128 -10.25 5.15 10.51
C SER A 128 -10.39 4.59 9.09
N PHE A 129 -9.33 4.00 8.59
CA PHE A 129 -9.28 3.31 7.30
C PHE A 129 -9.03 1.83 7.50
N LYS A 130 -9.71 1.02 6.70
CA LYS A 130 -9.43 -0.40 6.59
C LYS A 130 -8.29 -0.63 5.60
N VAL A 131 -7.28 -1.38 6.01
CA VAL A 131 -6.14 -1.76 5.18
C VAL A 131 -6.27 -3.23 4.83
N GLU A 132 -6.51 -3.52 3.56
CA GLU A 132 -6.55 -4.90 3.04
C GLU A 132 -5.18 -5.25 2.46
N LYS A 133 -4.46 -6.12 3.16
CA LYS A 133 -3.10 -6.53 2.82
C LYS A 133 -3.10 -7.85 2.07
N THR A 134 -2.27 -7.96 1.05
CA THR A 134 -1.89 -9.24 0.46
C THR A 134 -0.64 -9.77 1.18
N PRO A 135 -0.28 -11.05 1.02
CA PRO A 135 0.98 -11.55 1.56
C PRO A 135 2.23 -10.85 1.00
N PHE A 136 2.13 -10.26 -0.18
CA PHE A 136 3.22 -9.52 -0.81
C PHE A 136 3.49 -8.14 -0.20
N VAL A 137 2.66 -7.69 0.75
CA VAL A 137 2.92 -6.48 1.52
C VAL A 137 4.28 -6.53 2.24
N ALA A 138 4.78 -7.73 2.52
CA ALA A 138 6.10 -7.93 3.11
C ALA A 138 7.25 -7.36 2.26
N LEU A 139 7.03 -7.13 0.97
CA LEU A 139 8.01 -6.53 0.05
C LEU A 139 8.02 -4.99 0.09
N GLU A 140 7.08 -4.37 0.81
CA GLU A 140 7.07 -2.92 1.00
C GLU A 140 8.27 -2.45 1.85
N ASP A 141 8.65 -1.18 1.66
CA ASP A 141 9.69 -0.58 2.49
C ASP A 141 9.24 -0.39 3.94
N GLN A 142 10.20 -0.19 4.82
CA GLN A 142 9.94 -0.06 6.26
C GLN A 142 9.08 1.16 6.60
N ALA A 143 9.22 2.26 5.86
CA ALA A 143 8.42 3.46 6.07
C ALA A 143 6.94 3.19 5.75
N THR A 144 6.65 2.51 4.65
CA THR A 144 5.29 2.10 4.28
C THR A 144 4.70 1.12 5.29
N LEU A 145 5.45 0.09 5.70
CA LEU A 145 5.01 -0.89 6.69
C LEU A 145 4.68 -0.23 8.03
N SER A 146 5.47 0.74 8.46
CA SER A 146 5.20 1.52 9.67
C SER A 146 3.95 2.39 9.53
N ALA A 147 3.73 2.99 8.37
CA ALA A 147 2.58 3.86 8.11
C ALA A 147 1.25 3.10 8.08
N ILE A 148 1.21 1.90 7.53
CA ILE A 148 -0.01 1.07 7.48
C ILE A 148 -0.23 0.24 8.75
N GLY A 149 0.78 0.10 9.60
CA GLY A 149 0.71 -0.64 10.86
C GLY A 149 0.57 -2.14 10.69
N GLU A 150 0.52 -2.85 11.81
CA GLU A 150 0.42 -4.32 11.82
C GLU A 150 -1.03 -4.83 11.73
N GLY A 151 -2.01 -4.01 12.14
CA GLY A 151 -3.42 -4.38 12.14
C GLY A 151 -4.12 -4.17 10.80
N ASP A 152 -5.43 -4.37 10.82
CA ASP A 152 -6.29 -4.20 9.63
C ASP A 152 -6.85 -2.78 9.49
N TYR A 153 -6.61 -1.93 10.48
CA TYR A 153 -7.10 -0.55 10.52
C TYR A 153 -5.98 0.42 10.83
N VAL A 154 -6.08 1.60 10.24
CA VAL A 154 -5.18 2.72 10.53
C VAL A 154 -5.97 4.00 10.65
N SER A 155 -5.66 4.80 11.67
CA SER A 155 -6.28 6.12 11.84
C SER A 155 -5.36 7.21 11.32
N LYS A 156 -5.93 8.13 10.55
CA LYS A 156 -5.21 9.28 10.00
C LYS A 156 -6.02 10.54 10.18
N LYS A 157 -5.32 11.65 10.36
CA LYS A 157 -5.88 12.98 10.38
C LYS A 157 -5.94 13.53 8.96
N ILE A 158 -7.13 13.98 8.56
CA ILE A 158 -7.38 14.60 7.27
C ILE A 158 -7.83 16.03 7.52
N GLU A 159 -7.23 16.97 6.80
CA GLU A 159 -7.61 18.38 6.87
C GLU A 159 -8.63 18.69 5.79
N PHE A 160 -9.75 19.29 6.20
CA PHE A 160 -10.77 19.85 5.31
C PHE A 160 -10.70 21.36 5.39
N ILE A 161 -10.63 21.99 4.24
CA ILE A 161 -10.66 23.46 4.10
C ILE A 161 -11.94 23.84 3.38
N GLN A 162 -12.72 24.73 3.99
CA GLN A 162 -13.89 25.28 3.33
C GLN A 162 -13.40 26.38 2.36
N LEU A 163 -13.53 26.10 1.08
CA LEU A 163 -13.29 27.12 0.06
C LEU A 163 -14.49 28.06 0.05
N GLU A 164 -14.26 29.33 0.31
CA GLU A 164 -15.26 30.36 0.05
C GLU A 164 -15.54 30.36 -1.45
N ASN A 165 -16.77 30.01 -1.81
CA ASN A 165 -17.25 30.28 -3.15
C ASN A 165 -17.29 31.81 -3.31
N LYS A 166 -16.25 32.36 -3.92
CA LYS A 166 -16.32 33.71 -4.46
C LYS A 166 -17.30 33.67 -5.63
N GLY A 167 -18.56 33.85 -5.27
CA GLY A 167 -19.60 34.05 -6.23
C GLY A 167 -19.44 35.41 -6.95
#